data_e8a577d4ad429fdf1dd1e46c972dac99
#
_entry.id   e8a577d4ad429fdf1dd1e46c972dac99
#
_cell.length_a   1.000
_cell.length_b   1.000
_cell.length_c   1.000
_cell.angle_alpha   90.00
_cell.angle_beta   90.00
_cell.angle_gamma   90.00
#
_symmetry.space_group_name_H-M   'P 1'
#
loop_
_entity.id
_entity.type
_entity.pdbx_description
1 polymer ?
#
loop_
_entity_poly.entity_id
_entity_poly.type
_entity_poly.pdbx_seq_one_letter_code
_entity_poly.pdbx_strand_id
1 'polypeptide(L)'
;MELKALRADGWPWDDGTCAVAARGGHLEVLQWARANGCPWDEFTCTFAANDGHLEVLQWARTNGCPGDEGTCAGAAEGGNLKVLQWARANGCLWDEFTCSWAAGGGHFEVLQLLRASGCPWDEKTCSWAARGGHLEVLQWARASGCPWDEDTCMSTAFCGHLELLQWARANGCPWDVMTCARAACCGHLDVLQWARANGCPWDWRKCESIAKDRGIFDVAAWVHENKITLP
;
A
#
# COMPACT_ATOMS: atom_id res chain seq x y z
N MET A 1 29.37 -11.34 -10.35
CA MET A 1 30.14 -12.54 -10.80
C MET A 1 29.33 -13.83 -10.70
N GLU A 2 28.50 -14.01 -9.66
CA GLU A 2 27.74 -15.25 -9.42
C GLU A 2 26.72 -15.60 -10.53
N LEU A 3 25.96 -14.64 -11.05
CA LEU A 3 24.91 -14.90 -12.05
C LEU A 3 25.47 -15.49 -13.35
N LYS A 4 26.66 -15.01 -13.79
CA LYS A 4 27.34 -15.54 -14.98
C LYS A 4 27.83 -16.98 -14.77
N ALA A 5 28.29 -17.30 -13.58
CA ALA A 5 28.72 -18.65 -13.21
C ALA A 5 27.53 -19.61 -13.17
N LEU A 6 26.43 -19.21 -12.51
CA LEU A 6 25.20 -20.00 -12.46
C LEU A 6 24.65 -20.31 -13.85
N ARG A 7 24.69 -19.33 -14.75
CA ARG A 7 24.24 -19.55 -16.13
C ARG A 7 25.15 -20.51 -16.90
N ALA A 8 26.45 -20.42 -16.68
CA ALA A 8 27.42 -21.35 -17.27
C ALA A 8 27.19 -22.80 -16.78
N ASP A 9 26.73 -22.95 -15.56
CA ASP A 9 26.38 -24.24 -14.94
C ASP A 9 24.99 -24.77 -15.37
N GLY A 10 24.32 -24.07 -16.33
CA GLY A 10 23.06 -24.52 -16.92
C GLY A 10 21.79 -24.16 -16.13
N TRP A 11 21.87 -23.29 -15.12
CA TRP A 11 20.69 -22.86 -14.37
C TRP A 11 19.68 -22.17 -15.30
N PRO A 12 18.38 -22.56 -15.25
CA PRO A 12 17.37 -21.97 -16.12
C PRO A 12 17.13 -20.50 -15.76
N TRP A 13 16.79 -19.72 -16.76
CA TRP A 13 16.22 -18.40 -16.56
C TRP A 13 14.75 -18.50 -16.13
N ASP A 14 14.33 -17.61 -15.24
CA ASP A 14 12.94 -17.28 -15.00
C ASP A 14 12.70 -15.78 -15.26
N ASP A 15 11.44 -15.40 -15.36
CA ASP A 15 11.01 -14.00 -15.52
C ASP A 15 11.39 -13.14 -14.31
N GLY A 16 11.43 -13.75 -13.12
CA GLY A 16 11.89 -13.10 -11.90
C GLY A 16 13.34 -12.62 -11.95
N THR A 17 14.21 -13.26 -12.74
CA THR A 17 15.62 -12.86 -12.82
C THR A 17 15.78 -11.42 -13.36
N CYS A 18 15.06 -11.08 -14.43
CA CYS A 18 15.06 -9.71 -14.98
C CYS A 18 14.38 -8.72 -14.02
N ALA A 19 13.29 -9.13 -13.40
CA ALA A 19 12.55 -8.30 -12.45
C ALA A 19 13.39 -7.95 -11.21
N VAL A 20 14.12 -8.94 -10.65
CA VAL A 20 15.04 -8.71 -9.51
C VAL A 20 16.22 -7.82 -9.91
N ALA A 21 16.80 -8.01 -11.09
CA ALA A 21 17.88 -7.14 -11.57
C ALA A 21 17.40 -5.69 -11.76
N ALA A 22 16.17 -5.52 -12.28
CA ALA A 22 15.54 -4.21 -12.44
C ALA A 22 15.22 -3.55 -11.11
N ARG A 23 14.73 -4.32 -10.14
CA ARG A 23 14.46 -3.89 -8.77
C ARG A 23 15.73 -3.39 -8.07
N GLY A 24 16.85 -4.06 -8.27
CA GLY A 24 18.14 -3.65 -7.71
C GLY A 24 18.83 -2.52 -8.47
N GLY A 25 18.27 -2.00 -9.54
CA GLY A 25 18.89 -0.96 -10.37
C GLY A 25 20.10 -1.45 -11.18
N HIS A 26 20.26 -2.75 -11.34
CA HIS A 26 21.44 -3.36 -11.94
C HIS A 26 21.33 -3.41 -13.48
N LEU A 27 21.48 -2.25 -14.13
CA LEU A 27 21.29 -2.11 -15.57
C LEU A 27 22.20 -3.06 -16.37
N GLU A 28 23.50 -3.14 -16.06
CA GLU A 28 24.43 -4.01 -16.75
C GLU A 28 24.07 -5.50 -16.63
N VAL A 29 23.55 -5.90 -15.45
CA VAL A 29 23.08 -7.26 -15.20
C VAL A 29 21.85 -7.55 -16.06
N LEU A 30 20.89 -6.63 -16.06
CA LEU A 30 19.67 -6.75 -16.86
C LEU A 30 20.00 -6.84 -18.36
N GLN A 31 20.90 -5.98 -18.84
CA GLN A 31 21.37 -5.97 -20.25
C GLN A 31 21.99 -7.32 -20.61
N TRP A 32 22.89 -7.81 -19.76
CA TRP A 32 23.54 -9.09 -19.99
C TRP A 32 22.55 -10.26 -19.96
N ALA A 33 21.62 -10.30 -18.99
CA ALA A 33 20.60 -11.33 -18.91
C ALA A 33 19.74 -11.37 -20.17
N ARG A 34 19.27 -10.23 -20.65
CA ARG A 34 18.48 -10.12 -21.88
C ARG A 34 19.24 -10.56 -23.12
N ALA A 35 20.50 -10.15 -23.26
CA ALA A 35 21.37 -10.58 -24.36
C ALA A 35 21.60 -12.11 -24.39
N ASN A 36 21.41 -12.79 -23.25
CA ASN A 36 21.53 -14.25 -23.10
C ASN A 36 20.15 -14.96 -23.03
N GLY A 37 19.07 -14.29 -23.48
CA GLY A 37 17.75 -14.88 -23.65
C GLY A 37 16.92 -14.98 -22.37
N CYS A 38 17.26 -14.27 -21.30
CA CYS A 38 16.42 -14.22 -20.11
C CYS A 38 15.06 -13.61 -20.46
N PRO A 39 13.92 -14.23 -20.14
CA PRO A 39 12.61 -13.61 -20.33
C PRO A 39 12.41 -12.40 -19.40
N TRP A 40 11.48 -11.56 -19.72
CA TRP A 40 10.97 -10.50 -18.87
C TRP A 40 9.47 -10.30 -19.10
N ASP A 41 8.84 -9.63 -18.15
CA ASP A 41 7.43 -9.30 -18.14
C ASP A 41 7.22 -7.84 -17.65
N GLU A 42 5.98 -7.46 -17.44
CA GLU A 42 5.59 -6.14 -16.90
C GLU A 42 6.16 -5.85 -15.52
N PHE A 43 6.41 -6.88 -14.68
CA PHE A 43 7.00 -6.69 -13.35
C PHE A 43 8.42 -6.14 -13.41
N THR A 44 9.16 -6.39 -14.50
CA THR A 44 10.48 -5.77 -14.71
C THR A 44 10.39 -4.24 -14.72
N CYS A 45 9.41 -3.67 -15.43
CA CYS A 45 9.17 -2.23 -15.46
C CYS A 45 8.58 -1.72 -14.15
N THR A 46 7.64 -2.46 -13.56
CA THR A 46 6.97 -2.10 -12.31
C THR A 46 7.97 -1.98 -11.15
N PHE A 47 8.88 -2.96 -10.99
CA PHE A 47 9.87 -2.94 -9.92
C PHE A 47 10.96 -1.88 -10.15
N ALA A 48 11.41 -1.67 -11.39
CA ALA A 48 12.31 -0.55 -11.68
C ALA A 48 11.67 0.80 -11.32
N ALA A 49 10.37 0.93 -11.57
CA ALA A 49 9.62 2.14 -11.25
C ALA A 49 9.40 2.31 -9.74
N ASN A 50 9.06 1.24 -9.03
CA ASN A 50 8.85 1.23 -7.58
C ASN A 50 10.12 1.65 -6.81
N ASP A 51 11.28 1.14 -7.21
CA ASP A 51 12.54 1.44 -6.53
C ASP A 51 13.30 2.64 -7.15
N GLY A 52 12.68 3.38 -8.09
CA GLY A 52 13.17 4.66 -8.60
C GLY A 52 14.27 4.57 -9.66
N HIS A 53 14.46 3.41 -10.25
CA HIS A 53 15.54 3.17 -11.22
C HIS A 53 15.17 3.62 -12.63
N LEU A 54 15.10 4.93 -12.82
CA LEU A 54 14.67 5.55 -14.09
C LEU A 54 15.47 5.08 -15.30
N GLU A 55 16.78 4.96 -15.18
CA GLU A 55 17.65 4.53 -16.28
C GLU A 55 17.35 3.08 -16.71
N VAL A 56 17.13 2.20 -15.73
CA VAL A 56 16.74 0.81 -15.98
C VAL A 56 15.39 0.75 -16.67
N LEU A 57 14.41 1.52 -16.18
CA LEU A 57 13.07 1.59 -16.78
C LEU A 57 13.14 2.11 -18.23
N GLN A 58 13.90 3.17 -18.47
CA GLN A 58 14.09 3.75 -19.81
C GLN A 58 14.68 2.73 -20.77
N TRP A 59 15.74 2.04 -20.35
CA TRP A 59 16.37 1.03 -21.16
C TRP A 59 15.43 -0.16 -21.43
N ALA A 60 14.75 -0.66 -20.41
CA ALA A 60 13.82 -1.78 -20.54
C ALA A 60 12.69 -1.46 -21.55
N ARG A 61 12.06 -0.29 -21.40
CA ARG A 61 11.00 0.15 -22.31
C ARG A 61 11.48 0.33 -23.74
N THR A 62 12.66 0.90 -23.94
CA THR A 62 13.26 1.08 -25.28
C THR A 62 13.57 -0.27 -25.94
N ASN A 63 13.85 -1.31 -25.16
CA ASN A 63 14.15 -2.66 -25.66
C ASN A 63 12.93 -3.60 -25.66
N GLY A 64 11.71 -3.05 -25.56
CA GLY A 64 10.46 -3.79 -25.75
C GLY A 64 9.96 -4.53 -24.49
N CYS A 65 10.43 -4.16 -23.31
CA CYS A 65 9.81 -4.64 -22.08
C CYS A 65 8.37 -4.10 -21.99
N PRO A 66 7.37 -4.97 -21.72
CA PRO A 66 6.01 -4.50 -21.54
C PRO A 66 5.94 -3.54 -20.34
N GLY A 67 5.06 -2.58 -20.42
CA GLY A 67 4.74 -1.66 -19.32
C GLY A 67 3.27 -1.30 -19.42
N ASP A 68 2.62 -1.36 -18.30
CA ASP A 68 1.19 -1.18 -18.11
C ASP A 68 0.89 -0.15 -17.01
N GLU A 69 -0.33 -0.18 -16.50
CA GLU A 69 -0.75 0.64 -15.34
C GLU A 69 0.13 0.35 -14.11
N GLY A 70 0.66 -0.87 -13.97
CA GLY A 70 1.56 -1.27 -12.89
C GLY A 70 2.85 -0.44 -12.84
N THR A 71 3.34 0.06 -13.96
CA THR A 71 4.53 0.93 -13.99
C THR A 71 4.26 2.28 -13.30
N CYS A 72 3.12 2.91 -13.57
CA CYS A 72 2.72 4.14 -12.87
C CYS A 72 2.37 3.87 -11.40
N ALA A 73 1.69 2.76 -11.12
CA ALA A 73 1.34 2.35 -9.76
C ALA A 73 2.60 2.07 -8.93
N GLY A 74 3.60 1.36 -9.48
CA GLY A 74 4.88 1.12 -8.81
C GLY A 74 5.62 2.42 -8.52
N ALA A 75 5.73 3.34 -9.51
CA ALA A 75 6.35 4.64 -9.29
C ALA A 75 5.64 5.46 -8.19
N ALA A 76 4.32 5.34 -8.13
CA ALA A 76 3.50 6.01 -7.10
C ALA A 76 3.69 5.38 -5.72
N GLU A 77 3.73 4.05 -5.62
CA GLU A 77 3.98 3.30 -4.40
C GLU A 77 5.38 3.61 -3.82
N GLY A 78 6.39 3.67 -4.69
CA GLY A 78 7.76 3.99 -4.28
C GLY A 78 8.04 5.49 -4.08
N GLY A 79 7.06 6.37 -4.33
CA GLY A 79 7.24 7.81 -4.18
C GLY A 79 8.14 8.46 -5.24
N ASN A 80 8.34 7.80 -6.36
CA ASN A 80 9.33 8.15 -7.36
C ASN A 80 8.77 9.16 -8.38
N LEU A 81 8.68 10.42 -7.97
CA LEU A 81 8.08 11.51 -8.77
C LEU A 81 8.65 11.61 -10.19
N LYS A 82 9.98 11.57 -10.34
CA LYS A 82 10.64 11.66 -11.65
C LYS A 82 10.31 10.47 -12.56
N VAL A 83 10.24 9.28 -11.98
CA VAL A 83 9.88 8.05 -12.70
C VAL A 83 8.43 8.13 -13.15
N LEU A 84 7.53 8.54 -12.26
CA LEU A 84 6.11 8.71 -12.57
C LEU A 84 5.88 9.72 -13.71
N GLN A 85 6.55 10.87 -13.64
CA GLN A 85 6.48 11.89 -14.69
C GLN A 85 6.96 11.34 -16.04
N TRP A 86 8.10 10.64 -16.05
CA TRP A 86 8.63 10.02 -17.25
C TRP A 86 7.69 8.93 -17.78
N ALA A 87 7.21 8.03 -16.94
CA ALA A 87 6.30 6.95 -17.34
C ALA A 87 5.02 7.52 -17.98
N ARG A 88 4.44 8.54 -17.37
CA ARG A 88 3.26 9.21 -17.91
C ARG A 88 3.51 9.88 -19.26
N ALA A 89 4.63 10.59 -19.41
CA ALA A 89 5.03 11.21 -20.67
C ALA A 89 5.27 10.18 -21.79
N ASN A 90 5.57 8.93 -21.44
CA ASN A 90 5.78 7.80 -22.36
C ASN A 90 4.56 6.87 -22.48
N GLY A 91 3.36 7.36 -22.13
CA GLY A 91 2.10 6.71 -22.43
C GLY A 91 1.64 5.67 -21.42
N CYS A 92 2.31 5.52 -20.26
CA CYS A 92 1.80 4.66 -19.21
C CYS A 92 0.48 5.22 -18.67
N LEU A 93 -0.49 4.33 -18.50
CA LEU A 93 -1.79 4.65 -17.94
C LEU A 93 -1.73 4.67 -16.40
N TRP A 94 -2.69 5.30 -15.81
CA TRP A 94 -2.96 5.29 -14.37
C TRP A 94 -4.45 5.19 -14.10
N ASP A 95 -4.80 4.70 -12.94
CA ASP A 95 -6.16 4.49 -12.46
C ASP A 95 -6.29 4.97 -11.01
N GLU A 96 -7.41 4.67 -10.36
CA GLU A 96 -7.66 4.99 -8.95
C GLU A 96 -6.69 4.29 -8.00
N PHE A 97 -6.16 3.12 -8.38
CA PHE A 97 -5.17 2.42 -7.57
C PHE A 97 -3.85 3.17 -7.51
N THR A 98 -3.49 3.91 -8.55
CA THR A 98 -2.27 4.74 -8.57
C THR A 98 -2.29 5.79 -7.45
N CYS A 99 -3.45 6.46 -7.25
CA CYS A 99 -3.62 7.38 -6.12
C CYS A 99 -3.59 6.65 -4.76
N SER A 100 -4.20 5.47 -4.70
CA SER A 100 -4.25 4.67 -3.46
C SER A 100 -2.85 4.20 -3.03
N TRP A 101 -2.01 3.74 -3.97
CA TRP A 101 -0.62 3.37 -3.69
C TRP A 101 0.21 4.55 -3.21
N ALA A 102 0.13 5.72 -3.87
CA ALA A 102 0.80 6.92 -3.41
C ALA A 102 0.37 7.33 -1.99
N ALA A 103 -0.93 7.23 -1.71
CA ALA A 103 -1.48 7.56 -0.41
C ALA A 103 -1.05 6.58 0.68
N GLY A 104 -1.02 5.28 0.36
CA GLY A 104 -0.58 4.22 1.27
C GLY A 104 0.92 4.28 1.61
N GLY A 105 1.74 4.74 0.67
CA GLY A 105 3.16 5.01 0.90
C GLY A 105 3.45 6.35 1.57
N GLY A 106 2.45 7.22 1.76
CA GLY A 106 2.63 8.54 2.35
C GLY A 106 3.29 9.57 1.41
N HIS A 107 3.28 9.30 0.12
CA HIS A 107 3.99 10.09 -0.88
C HIS A 107 3.17 11.31 -1.30
N PHE A 108 3.15 12.31 -0.43
CA PHE A 108 2.29 13.48 -0.54
C PHE A 108 2.45 14.25 -1.86
N GLU A 109 3.68 14.56 -2.26
CA GLU A 109 3.97 15.28 -3.50
C GLU A 109 3.54 14.48 -4.75
N VAL A 110 3.71 13.16 -4.72
CA VAL A 110 3.27 12.27 -5.80
C VAL A 110 1.75 12.29 -5.91
N LEU A 111 1.05 12.18 -4.79
CA LEU A 111 -0.41 12.22 -4.77
C LEU A 111 -0.95 13.57 -5.27
N GLN A 112 -0.30 14.68 -4.90
CA GLN A 112 -0.65 16.01 -5.40
C GLN A 112 -0.46 16.10 -6.93
N LEU A 113 0.66 15.60 -7.46
CA LEU A 113 0.90 15.56 -8.91
C LEU A 113 -0.18 14.72 -9.63
N LEU A 114 -0.48 13.53 -9.12
CA LEU A 114 -1.51 12.64 -9.70
C LEU A 114 -2.85 13.38 -9.80
N ARG A 115 -3.30 14.01 -8.73
CA ARG A 115 -4.56 14.75 -8.71
C ARG A 115 -4.56 15.97 -9.62
N ALA A 116 -3.50 16.76 -9.62
CA ALA A 116 -3.35 17.90 -10.53
C ALA A 116 -3.36 17.48 -12.00
N SER A 117 -2.95 16.25 -12.30
CA SER A 117 -2.92 15.66 -13.63
C SER A 117 -4.19 14.86 -13.98
N GLY A 118 -5.22 14.89 -13.14
CA GLY A 118 -6.52 14.26 -13.42
C GLY A 118 -6.58 12.75 -13.15
N CYS A 119 -5.62 12.18 -12.39
CA CYS A 119 -5.71 10.79 -11.97
C CYS A 119 -6.97 10.59 -11.10
N PRO A 120 -7.81 9.58 -11.38
CA PRO A 120 -8.99 9.31 -10.55
C PRO A 120 -8.57 8.84 -9.15
N TRP A 121 -9.46 8.99 -8.19
CA TRP A 121 -9.36 8.42 -6.85
C TRP A 121 -10.75 8.00 -6.33
N ASP A 122 -10.76 7.11 -5.37
CA ASP A 122 -11.95 6.61 -4.69
C ASP A 122 -11.72 6.55 -3.17
N GLU A 123 -12.65 5.92 -2.43
CA GLU A 123 -12.57 5.72 -0.97
C GLU A 123 -11.32 4.93 -0.55
N LYS A 124 -10.76 4.09 -1.44
CA LYS A 124 -9.53 3.34 -1.16
C LYS A 124 -8.34 4.25 -0.95
N THR A 125 -8.28 5.40 -1.61
CA THR A 125 -7.20 6.38 -1.39
C THR A 125 -7.15 6.80 0.08
N CYS A 126 -8.30 7.09 0.70
CA CYS A 126 -8.37 7.41 2.13
C CYS A 126 -8.04 6.19 3.02
N SER A 127 -8.57 5.02 2.70
CA SER A 127 -8.33 3.81 3.50
C SER A 127 -6.87 3.34 3.45
N TRP A 128 -6.18 3.52 2.32
CA TRP A 128 -4.76 3.22 2.21
C TRP A 128 -3.88 4.25 2.93
N ALA A 129 -4.18 5.56 2.83
CA ALA A 129 -3.52 6.57 3.65
C ALA A 129 -3.67 6.27 5.16
N ALA A 130 -4.85 5.85 5.55
CA ALA A 130 -5.18 5.44 6.91
C ALA A 130 -4.39 4.20 7.34
N ARG A 131 -4.26 3.21 6.47
CA ARG A 131 -3.49 1.98 6.69
C ARG A 131 -2.01 2.27 6.88
N GLY A 132 -1.44 3.19 6.09
CA GLY A 132 -0.05 3.63 6.21
C GLY A 132 0.22 4.55 7.41
N GLY A 133 -0.81 5.04 8.11
CA GLY A 133 -0.66 5.98 9.21
C GLY A 133 -0.38 7.42 8.78
N HIS A 134 -0.65 7.75 7.53
CA HIS A 134 -0.28 9.02 6.91
C HIS A 134 -1.37 10.09 7.12
N LEU A 135 -1.42 10.65 8.34
CA LEU A 135 -2.46 11.61 8.75
C LEU A 135 -2.50 12.84 7.83
N GLU A 136 -1.36 13.43 7.49
CA GLU A 136 -1.30 14.61 6.63
C GLU A 136 -1.88 14.33 5.23
N VAL A 137 -1.53 13.17 4.65
CA VAL A 137 -2.06 12.71 3.35
C VAL A 137 -3.58 12.55 3.42
N LEU A 138 -4.08 11.90 4.47
CA LEU A 138 -5.51 11.70 4.67
C LEU A 138 -6.26 13.04 4.84
N GLN A 139 -5.70 13.94 5.62
CA GLN A 139 -6.26 15.28 5.83
C GLN A 139 -6.38 16.04 4.51
N TRP A 140 -5.32 16.06 3.74
CA TRP A 140 -5.31 16.74 2.45
C TRP A 140 -6.27 16.08 1.44
N ALA A 141 -6.27 14.75 1.36
CA ALA A 141 -7.19 14.01 0.48
C ALA A 141 -8.65 14.37 0.79
N ARG A 142 -9.03 14.37 2.06
CA ARG A 142 -10.38 14.77 2.50
C ARG A 142 -10.70 16.21 2.19
N ALA A 143 -9.80 17.15 2.47
CA ALA A 143 -9.97 18.56 2.14
C ALA A 143 -10.11 18.79 0.62
N SER A 144 -9.51 17.91 -0.19
CA SER A 144 -9.58 17.92 -1.65
C SER A 144 -10.76 17.13 -2.23
N GLY A 145 -11.69 16.64 -1.38
CA GLY A 145 -12.92 15.97 -1.80
C GLY A 145 -12.80 14.47 -2.08
N CYS A 146 -11.72 13.80 -1.65
CA CYS A 146 -11.62 12.34 -1.74
C CYS A 146 -12.73 11.70 -0.88
N PRO A 147 -13.51 10.75 -1.40
CA PRO A 147 -14.50 10.04 -0.58
C PRO A 147 -13.81 9.15 0.47
N TRP A 148 -14.52 8.78 1.49
CA TRP A 148 -14.16 7.76 2.47
C TRP A 148 -15.39 6.99 2.94
N ASP A 149 -15.15 5.81 3.49
CA ASP A 149 -16.15 4.92 4.06
C ASP A 149 -15.64 4.31 5.39
N GLU A 150 -16.34 3.30 5.91
CA GLU A 150 -15.97 2.56 7.11
C GLU A 150 -14.61 1.85 7.02
N ASP A 151 -14.15 1.51 5.80
CA ASP A 151 -12.84 0.90 5.59
C ASP A 151 -11.70 1.81 6.02
N THR A 152 -11.89 3.13 6.00
CA THR A 152 -10.91 4.09 6.52
C THR A 152 -10.71 3.90 8.02
N CYS A 153 -11.78 3.86 8.81
CA CYS A 153 -11.69 3.60 10.25
C CYS A 153 -11.23 2.17 10.58
N MET A 154 -11.68 1.19 9.78
CA MET A 154 -11.25 -0.20 9.90
C MET A 154 -9.74 -0.36 9.68
N SER A 155 -9.19 0.30 8.66
CA SER A 155 -7.76 0.26 8.33
C SER A 155 -6.90 0.90 9.42
N THR A 156 -7.34 2.04 9.98
CA THR A 156 -6.66 2.66 11.13
C THR A 156 -6.63 1.74 12.35
N ALA A 157 -7.75 1.10 12.62
CA ALA A 157 -7.87 0.18 13.76
C ALA A 157 -7.05 -1.10 13.56
N PHE A 158 -6.95 -1.60 12.33
CA PHE A 158 -6.13 -2.74 11.98
C PHE A 158 -4.63 -2.50 12.22
N CYS A 159 -4.15 -1.27 11.95
CA CYS A 159 -2.74 -0.90 12.08
C CYS A 159 -2.40 -0.20 13.40
N GLY A 160 -3.38 0.07 14.28
CA GLY A 160 -3.14 0.66 15.59
C GLY A 160 -2.93 2.18 15.58
N HIS A 161 -3.36 2.87 14.53
CA HIS A 161 -3.15 4.30 14.40
C HIS A 161 -4.22 5.12 15.16
N LEU A 162 -4.14 5.15 16.50
CA LEU A 162 -5.14 5.75 17.36
C LEU A 162 -5.39 7.24 17.05
N GLU A 163 -4.36 8.04 16.90
CA GLU A 163 -4.49 9.47 16.61
C GLU A 163 -5.25 9.71 15.29
N LEU A 164 -4.93 8.92 14.27
CA LEU A 164 -5.58 9.00 12.97
C LEU A 164 -7.05 8.58 13.06
N LEU A 165 -7.38 7.53 13.82
CA LEU A 165 -8.75 7.11 14.07
C LEU A 165 -9.54 8.21 14.79
N GLN A 166 -8.94 8.84 15.79
CA GLN A 166 -9.53 9.96 16.52
C GLN A 166 -9.84 11.13 15.58
N TRP A 167 -8.89 11.51 14.75
CA TRP A 167 -9.09 12.57 13.76
C TRP A 167 -10.18 12.20 12.74
N ALA A 168 -10.15 11.00 12.18
CA ALA A 168 -11.13 10.55 11.20
C ALA A 168 -12.55 10.60 11.77
N ARG A 169 -12.75 10.12 12.99
CA ARG A 169 -14.04 10.15 13.68
C ARG A 169 -14.50 11.56 14.00
N ALA A 170 -13.62 12.44 14.46
CA ALA A 170 -13.93 13.86 14.69
C ALA A 170 -14.40 14.58 13.42
N ASN A 171 -13.97 14.10 12.24
CA ASN A 171 -14.34 14.63 10.93
C ASN A 171 -15.45 13.83 10.22
N GLY A 172 -16.16 12.95 10.95
CA GLY A 172 -17.37 12.28 10.45
C GLY A 172 -17.13 11.02 9.62
N CYS A 173 -15.92 10.43 9.64
CA CYS A 173 -15.67 9.14 9.00
C CYS A 173 -16.58 8.06 9.60
N PRO A 174 -17.33 7.29 8.81
CA PRO A 174 -18.15 6.20 9.36
C PRO A 174 -17.27 5.08 9.94
N TRP A 175 -17.83 4.30 10.83
CA TRP A 175 -17.26 3.07 11.36
C TRP A 175 -18.34 2.02 11.61
N ASP A 176 -17.93 0.77 11.71
CA ASP A 176 -18.81 -0.37 11.95
C ASP A 176 -18.21 -1.36 12.97
N VAL A 177 -18.85 -2.51 13.12
CA VAL A 177 -18.41 -3.59 14.01
C VAL A 177 -17.01 -4.13 13.64
N MET A 178 -16.57 -3.96 12.38
CA MET A 178 -15.28 -4.42 11.93
C MET A 178 -14.15 -3.57 12.48
N THR A 179 -14.37 -2.29 12.76
CA THR A 179 -13.38 -1.42 13.39
C THR A 179 -12.88 -2.02 14.72
N CYS A 180 -13.80 -2.39 15.63
CA CYS A 180 -13.44 -3.05 16.89
C CYS A 180 -12.83 -4.45 16.68
N ALA A 181 -13.37 -5.22 15.72
CA ALA A 181 -12.87 -6.57 15.44
C ALA A 181 -11.43 -6.55 14.90
N ARG A 182 -11.07 -5.56 14.10
CA ARG A 182 -9.71 -5.39 13.57
C ARG A 182 -8.72 -4.94 14.64
N ALA A 183 -9.10 -4.00 15.51
CA ALA A 183 -8.28 -3.64 16.66
C ALA A 183 -8.00 -4.87 17.55
N ALA A 184 -9.03 -5.66 17.86
CA ALA A 184 -8.89 -6.88 18.64
C ALA A 184 -8.02 -7.94 17.96
N CYS A 185 -8.16 -8.11 16.64
CA CYS A 185 -7.40 -9.04 15.80
C CYS A 185 -5.90 -8.77 15.82
N CYS A 186 -5.49 -7.51 15.97
CA CYS A 186 -4.10 -7.08 15.86
C CYS A 186 -3.49 -6.66 17.22
N GLY A 187 -4.25 -6.78 18.32
CA GLY A 187 -3.73 -6.51 19.64
C GLY A 187 -3.71 -5.03 20.03
N HIS A 188 -4.39 -4.18 19.29
CA HIS A 188 -4.42 -2.74 19.55
C HIS A 188 -5.47 -2.42 20.65
N LEU A 189 -5.11 -2.72 21.89
CA LEU A 189 -6.02 -2.58 23.04
C LEU A 189 -6.44 -1.12 23.26
N ASP A 190 -5.53 -0.18 23.13
CA ASP A 190 -5.76 1.25 23.23
C ASP A 190 -6.79 1.76 22.20
N VAL A 191 -6.65 1.32 20.94
CA VAL A 191 -7.60 1.61 19.87
C VAL A 191 -8.98 1.02 20.19
N LEU A 192 -9.02 -0.24 20.63
CA LEU A 192 -10.27 -0.92 20.99
C LEU A 192 -10.97 -0.23 22.15
N GLN A 193 -10.23 0.13 23.19
CA GLN A 193 -10.74 0.84 24.36
C GLN A 193 -11.33 2.19 23.95
N TRP A 194 -10.57 2.97 23.19
CA TRP A 194 -11.02 4.27 22.73
C TRP A 194 -12.26 4.17 21.82
N ALA A 195 -12.26 3.23 20.86
CA ALA A 195 -13.38 3.04 19.95
C ALA A 195 -14.67 2.71 20.73
N ARG A 196 -14.59 1.81 21.72
CA ARG A 196 -15.72 1.46 22.57
C ARG A 196 -16.19 2.63 23.42
N ALA A 197 -15.30 3.37 24.05
CA ALA A 197 -15.64 4.55 24.85
C ALA A 197 -16.34 5.65 24.02
N ASN A 198 -16.12 5.68 22.69
CA ASN A 198 -16.72 6.61 21.77
C ASN A 198 -17.89 6.04 20.94
N GLY A 199 -18.46 4.91 21.36
CA GLY A 199 -19.70 4.38 20.79
C GLY A 199 -19.55 3.57 19.50
N CYS A 200 -18.33 3.07 19.20
CA CYS A 200 -18.17 2.15 18.06
C CYS A 200 -19.00 0.87 18.31
N PRO A 201 -19.84 0.45 17.35
CA PRO A 201 -20.52 -0.83 17.48
C PRO A 201 -19.52 -1.99 17.53
N TRP A 202 -19.84 -3.04 18.28
CA TRP A 202 -18.97 -4.21 18.34
C TRP A 202 -19.73 -5.51 18.54
N ASP A 203 -19.16 -6.59 18.04
CA ASP A 203 -19.50 -7.96 18.42
C ASP A 203 -18.41 -8.45 19.39
N TRP A 204 -18.67 -8.35 20.69
CA TRP A 204 -17.69 -8.73 21.70
C TRP A 204 -17.32 -10.23 21.63
N ARG A 205 -18.24 -11.12 21.23
CA ARG A 205 -17.96 -12.56 21.08
C ARG A 205 -16.93 -12.78 19.96
N LYS A 206 -17.11 -12.09 18.86
CA LYS A 206 -16.18 -12.11 17.74
C LYS A 206 -14.82 -11.54 18.13
N CYS A 207 -14.79 -10.39 18.81
CA CYS A 207 -13.55 -9.77 19.28
C CYS A 207 -12.79 -10.68 20.25
N GLU A 208 -13.49 -11.28 21.24
CA GLU A 208 -12.89 -12.20 22.21
C GLU A 208 -12.35 -13.47 21.53
N SER A 209 -13.13 -14.09 20.64
CA SER A 209 -12.71 -15.30 19.90
C SER A 209 -11.47 -15.03 19.07
N ILE A 210 -11.48 -13.97 18.25
CA ILE A 210 -10.34 -13.63 17.38
C ILE A 210 -9.08 -13.35 18.22
N ALA A 211 -9.20 -12.61 19.32
CA ALA A 211 -8.06 -12.32 20.19
C ALA A 211 -7.48 -13.61 20.82
N LYS A 212 -8.34 -14.54 21.27
CA LYS A 212 -7.92 -15.84 21.80
C LYS A 212 -7.22 -16.70 20.73
N ASP A 213 -7.80 -16.79 19.54
CA ASP A 213 -7.28 -17.58 18.43
C ASP A 213 -5.89 -17.10 17.97
N ARG A 214 -5.61 -15.82 18.20
CA ARG A 214 -4.31 -15.19 17.90
C ARG A 214 -3.36 -15.11 19.08
N GLY A 215 -3.76 -15.59 20.25
CA GLY A 215 -2.93 -15.57 21.47
C GLY A 215 -2.78 -14.19 22.10
N ILE A 216 -3.69 -13.25 21.81
CA ILE A 216 -3.68 -11.87 22.34
C ILE A 216 -4.52 -11.83 23.61
N PHE A 217 -3.96 -12.37 24.69
CA PHE A 217 -4.72 -12.67 25.93
C PHE A 217 -5.12 -11.42 26.73
N ASP A 218 -4.36 -10.34 26.66
CA ASP A 218 -4.68 -9.06 27.29
C ASP A 218 -5.93 -8.41 26.66
N VAL A 219 -6.03 -8.42 25.33
CA VAL A 219 -7.24 -7.97 24.61
C VAL A 219 -8.42 -8.89 24.94
N ALA A 220 -8.23 -10.21 24.91
CA ALA A 220 -9.29 -11.17 25.20
C ALA A 220 -9.82 -11.00 26.63
N ALA A 221 -8.93 -10.79 27.60
CA ALA A 221 -9.30 -10.54 29.00
C ALA A 221 -10.09 -9.24 29.14
N TRP A 222 -9.59 -8.15 28.53
CA TRP A 222 -10.30 -6.87 28.57
C TRP A 222 -11.69 -6.95 27.93
N VAL A 223 -11.81 -7.62 26.78
CA VAL A 223 -13.11 -7.82 26.10
C VAL A 223 -14.07 -8.60 27.01
N HIS A 224 -13.57 -9.67 27.65
CA HIS A 224 -14.37 -10.47 28.57
C HIS A 224 -14.91 -9.65 29.74
N GLU A 225 -14.10 -8.82 30.36
CA GLU A 225 -14.47 -7.96 31.50
C GLU A 225 -15.46 -6.86 31.09
N ASN A 226 -15.39 -6.35 29.87
CA ASN A 226 -16.16 -5.20 29.40
C ASN A 226 -17.34 -5.55 28.48
N LYS A 227 -17.67 -6.84 28.31
CA LYS A 227 -18.72 -7.31 27.38
C LYS A 227 -20.13 -6.77 27.66
N ILE A 228 -20.41 -6.32 28.89
CA ILE A 228 -21.75 -5.90 29.37
C ILE A 228 -21.80 -4.39 29.66
N THR A 229 -20.68 -3.71 29.72
CA THR A 229 -20.55 -2.36 30.25
C THR A 229 -20.47 -1.29 29.17
N LEU A 230 -21.49 -1.14 28.31
CA LEU A 230 -21.81 0.17 27.71
C LEU A 230 -23.12 0.05 26.91
N PRO A 231 -24.02 1.03 27.04
CA PRO A 231 -25.29 1.04 26.31
C PRO A 231 -25.12 1.08 24.81
#